data_6087f35bb8378cfb7976402b37aca1e7
#
_entry.id   6087f35bb8378cfb7976402b37aca1e7
#
_cell.length_a   1.000
_cell.length_b   1.000
_cell.length_c   1.000
_cell.angle_alpha   90.00
_cell.angle_beta   90.00
_cell.angle_gamma   90.00
#
_symmetry.space_group_name_H-M   'P 1'
#
loop_
_entity.id
_entity.type
_entity.pdbx_description
1 polymer ?
#
loop_
_entity_poly.entity_id
_entity_poly.type
_entity_poly.pdbx_seq_one_letter_code
_entity_poly.pdbx_strand_id
1 'polypeptide(L)'
;MLAQTHLKQQLDALRHSTVSGFVRLRVAAHVDVFPGWLAAQTLYPRIYWHARGQQSPEYVALGAIHELTRPEDIQRVCDLAGTASEDSPRYYGGLAFDPDLPGWQGFGPCRFVLPRIELVRRGECTSLCLNLWLPAREEGHAFEAELCAAEAALDALQPEAPLPALQKRPWQRQDLPGPAQWQTLVGQVTAPDFQARTPKVVLSRESLLQSEAHDAPLCPWSLLTQWARHAQECFHFGFQFSPEQSFISCSPERLYRREKGHLFTEALAGTIRRSGDEATDAALAAELLADSKNRLENRLVHADILSRLAPLTTDATLTEPRILKLRLLQHLKCDIEAELKPGVCDWQLLEALHPTPAVGGAPREAALAFIREREPYDRGWYAGACGMLSQETSEFSVAIRSALITAQAITLFAGAGIVAGSEPAAEWAELDNKIANVLSLLG
;
A
#
# COMPACT_ATOMS: atom_id res chain seq x y z
N MET A 1 29.48 -5.44 -4.69
CA MET A 1 30.50 -6.49 -5.00
C MET A 1 30.82 -7.39 -3.80
N LEU A 2 31.34 -6.90 -2.67
CA LEU A 2 31.67 -7.75 -1.52
C LEU A 2 30.47 -8.56 -0.97
N ALA A 3 29.31 -7.92 -0.79
CA ALA A 3 28.10 -8.59 -0.31
C ALA A 3 27.64 -9.74 -1.25
N GLN A 4 27.65 -9.51 -2.56
CA GLN A 4 27.33 -10.54 -3.56
C GLN A 4 28.31 -11.72 -3.48
N THR A 5 29.61 -11.45 -3.36
CA THR A 5 30.64 -12.50 -3.23
C THR A 5 30.43 -13.35 -1.99
N HIS A 6 30.13 -12.73 -0.84
CA HIS A 6 29.84 -13.45 0.39
C HIS A 6 28.56 -14.29 0.30
N LEU A 7 27.49 -13.77 -0.33
CA LEU A 7 26.28 -14.56 -0.57
C LEU A 7 26.53 -15.77 -1.49
N LYS A 8 27.37 -15.62 -2.53
CA LYS A 8 27.77 -16.75 -3.40
C LYS A 8 28.53 -17.81 -2.62
N GLN A 9 29.44 -17.42 -1.73
CA GLN A 9 30.15 -18.38 -0.88
C GLN A 9 29.18 -19.14 0.06
N GLN A 10 28.21 -18.46 0.65
CA GLN A 10 27.18 -19.12 1.46
C GLN A 10 26.28 -20.03 0.60
N LEU A 11 25.95 -19.61 -0.62
CA LEU A 11 25.16 -20.42 -1.56
C LEU A 11 25.90 -21.70 -1.97
N ASP A 12 27.23 -21.62 -2.23
CA ASP A 12 28.04 -22.80 -2.53
C ASP A 12 28.08 -23.80 -1.38
N ALA A 13 28.10 -23.32 -0.12
CA ALA A 13 28.06 -24.19 1.05
C ALA A 13 26.72 -24.99 1.11
N LEU A 14 25.62 -24.45 0.61
CA LEU A 14 24.33 -25.15 0.54
C LEU A 14 24.36 -26.35 -0.41
N ARG A 15 25.25 -26.39 -1.42
CA ARG A 15 25.42 -27.54 -2.32
C ARG A 15 25.78 -28.83 -1.57
N HIS A 16 26.36 -28.69 -0.39
CA HIS A 16 26.77 -29.81 0.46
C HIS A 16 25.87 -30.01 1.68
N SER A 17 24.79 -29.23 1.81
CA SER A 17 23.86 -29.32 2.93
C SER A 17 22.69 -30.26 2.65
N THR A 18 21.99 -30.67 3.73
CA THR A 18 20.75 -31.46 3.68
C THR A 18 19.52 -30.59 3.97
N VAL A 19 19.69 -29.27 4.01
CA VAL A 19 18.59 -28.32 4.31
C VAL A 19 17.60 -28.30 3.16
N SER A 20 16.31 -28.31 3.49
CA SER A 20 15.19 -28.14 2.56
C SER A 20 14.19 -27.13 3.11
N GLY A 21 13.29 -26.64 2.25
CA GLY A 21 12.33 -25.61 2.60
C GLY A 21 12.88 -24.20 2.39
N PHE A 22 12.31 -23.23 3.10
CA PHE A 22 12.74 -21.84 2.98
C PHE A 22 14.11 -21.60 3.68
N VAL A 23 15.02 -20.99 2.94
CA VAL A 23 16.34 -20.58 3.42
C VAL A 23 16.57 -19.11 3.08
N ARG A 24 17.01 -18.34 4.08
CA ARG A 24 17.46 -16.94 3.90
C ARG A 24 18.93 -16.83 4.23
N LEU A 25 19.73 -16.48 3.23
CA LEU A 25 21.12 -16.08 3.41
C LEU A 25 21.19 -14.57 3.58
N ARG A 26 22.00 -14.09 4.51
CA ARG A 26 22.08 -12.66 4.86
C ARG A 26 23.51 -12.21 5.01
N VAL A 27 23.82 -11.04 4.47
CA VAL A 27 25.12 -10.36 4.64
C VAL A 27 24.90 -8.86 4.85
N ALA A 28 25.84 -8.22 5.54
CA ALA A 28 25.84 -6.76 5.62
C ALA A 28 26.07 -6.16 4.22
N ALA A 29 25.37 -5.08 3.94
CA ALA A 29 25.46 -4.34 2.68
C ALA A 29 25.52 -2.84 2.94
N HIS A 30 25.96 -2.09 1.94
CA HIS A 30 25.94 -0.63 1.95
C HIS A 30 25.24 -0.14 0.70
N VAL A 31 24.11 0.53 0.87
CA VAL A 31 23.32 1.15 -0.18
C VAL A 31 22.73 2.43 0.42
N ASP A 32 23.01 3.57 -0.19
CA ASP A 32 22.62 4.87 0.35
C ASP A 32 21.14 5.15 0.11
N VAL A 33 20.68 5.00 -1.13
CA VAL A 33 19.33 5.33 -1.56
C VAL A 33 18.64 4.11 -2.16
N PHE A 34 17.77 3.46 -1.41
CA PHE A 34 17.07 2.24 -1.84
C PHE A 34 16.29 2.39 -3.14
N PRO A 35 15.49 3.46 -3.36
CA PRO A 35 14.85 3.67 -4.66
C PRO A 35 15.85 3.85 -5.82
N GLY A 36 17.02 4.45 -5.57
CA GLY A 36 18.08 4.58 -6.57
C GLY A 36 18.70 3.24 -6.95
N TRP A 37 18.98 2.41 -5.95
CA TRP A 37 19.42 1.05 -6.20
C TRP A 37 18.36 0.24 -6.96
N LEU A 38 17.07 0.35 -6.56
CA LEU A 38 15.97 -0.37 -7.19
C LEU A 38 15.76 0.05 -8.65
N ALA A 39 15.91 1.34 -8.96
CA ALA A 39 15.79 1.84 -10.33
C ALA A 39 16.82 1.25 -11.29
N ALA A 40 18.02 0.94 -10.79
CA ALA A 40 19.11 0.37 -11.58
C ALA A 40 18.92 -1.12 -11.90
N GLN A 41 18.05 -1.83 -11.17
CA GLN A 41 17.92 -3.28 -11.34
C GLN A 41 17.14 -3.64 -12.62
N THR A 42 17.38 -4.86 -13.11
CA THR A 42 16.70 -5.41 -14.31
C THR A 42 15.75 -6.57 -13.97
N LEU A 43 15.83 -7.11 -12.75
CA LEU A 43 14.95 -8.17 -12.28
C LEU A 43 13.57 -7.62 -11.90
N TYR A 44 12.51 -8.38 -12.21
CA TYR A 44 11.12 -8.12 -11.81
C TYR A 44 10.57 -9.31 -11.02
N PRO A 45 9.58 -9.06 -10.13
CA PRO A 45 9.06 -7.76 -9.73
C PRO A 45 10.09 -6.90 -8.99
N ARG A 46 9.85 -5.59 -8.97
CA ARG A 46 10.57 -4.61 -8.16
C ARG A 46 9.60 -4.01 -7.17
N ILE A 47 9.91 -4.08 -5.89
CA ILE A 47 9.03 -3.65 -4.82
C ILE A 47 9.82 -2.79 -3.84
N TYR A 48 9.23 -1.69 -3.44
CA TYR A 48 9.69 -0.83 -2.35
C TYR A 48 8.61 -0.75 -1.28
N TRP A 49 8.99 -0.93 -0.03
CA TRP A 49 8.09 -0.81 1.11
C TRP A 49 8.78 -0.11 2.28
N HIS A 50 8.18 0.99 2.73
CA HIS A 50 8.58 1.69 3.95
C HIS A 50 7.34 2.04 4.74
N ALA A 51 7.21 1.45 5.92
CA ALA A 51 6.09 1.70 6.81
C ALA A 51 6.17 3.11 7.42
N ARG A 52 5.04 3.62 7.88
CA ARG A 52 4.94 4.93 8.53
C ARG A 52 5.69 4.93 9.87
N GLY A 53 6.50 5.98 10.09
CA GLY A 53 7.28 6.20 11.32
C GLY A 53 8.79 6.26 11.06
N GLN A 54 9.46 7.16 11.80
CA GLN A 54 10.89 7.47 11.56
C GLN A 54 11.85 6.29 11.80
N GLN A 55 11.46 5.30 12.60
CA GLN A 55 12.28 4.13 12.92
C GLN A 55 11.79 2.85 12.25
N SER A 56 10.79 2.97 11.36
CA SER A 56 10.27 1.81 10.64
C SER A 56 11.31 1.24 9.69
N PRO A 57 11.40 -0.09 9.57
CA PRO A 57 12.29 -0.71 8.60
C PRO A 57 11.92 -0.31 7.16
N GLU A 58 12.94 -0.18 6.33
CA GLU A 58 12.81 0.06 4.89
C GLU A 58 13.20 -1.21 4.13
N TYR A 59 12.41 -1.57 3.14
CA TYR A 59 12.58 -2.81 2.39
C TYR A 59 12.58 -2.56 0.89
N VAL A 60 13.45 -3.29 0.20
CA VAL A 60 13.39 -3.47 -1.25
C VAL A 60 13.34 -4.96 -1.54
N ALA A 61 12.51 -5.36 -2.48
CA ALA A 61 12.34 -6.74 -2.90
C ALA A 61 12.48 -6.85 -4.42
N LEU A 62 13.21 -7.88 -4.89
CA LEU A 62 13.48 -8.15 -6.30
C LEU A 62 13.23 -9.62 -6.65
N GLY A 63 12.67 -9.83 -7.84
CA GLY A 63 12.36 -11.17 -8.33
C GLY A 63 11.35 -11.89 -7.47
N ALA A 64 10.91 -13.06 -7.88
CA ALA A 64 9.97 -13.89 -7.14
C ALA A 64 10.50 -15.33 -7.07
N ILE A 65 10.36 -15.96 -5.90
CA ILE A 65 10.52 -17.41 -5.74
C ILE A 65 9.18 -18.11 -5.51
N HIS A 66 8.18 -17.35 -5.04
CA HIS A 66 6.81 -17.81 -4.86
C HIS A 66 5.85 -16.64 -4.97
N GLU A 67 4.66 -16.87 -5.51
CA GLU A 67 3.61 -15.87 -5.63
C GLU A 67 2.28 -16.43 -5.11
N LEU A 68 1.51 -15.57 -4.44
CA LEU A 68 0.12 -15.81 -4.06
C LEU A 68 -0.74 -14.91 -4.95
N THR A 69 -1.65 -15.50 -5.71
CA THR A 69 -2.51 -14.76 -6.65
C THR A 69 -3.99 -14.85 -6.31
N ARG A 70 -4.32 -15.59 -5.25
CA ARG A 70 -5.67 -15.73 -4.72
C ARG A 70 -5.70 -15.33 -3.25
N PRO A 71 -6.72 -14.60 -2.82
CA PRO A 71 -6.83 -14.13 -1.44
C PRO A 71 -6.75 -15.25 -0.40
N GLU A 72 -7.39 -16.41 -0.66
CA GLU A 72 -7.39 -17.56 0.22
C GLU A 72 -5.99 -18.20 0.43
N ASP A 73 -5.06 -18.00 -0.50
CA ASP A 73 -3.69 -18.52 -0.34
C ASP A 73 -2.90 -17.77 0.74
N ILE A 74 -3.35 -16.57 1.15
CA ILE A 74 -2.75 -15.79 2.24
C ILE A 74 -2.77 -16.58 3.56
N GLN A 75 -3.81 -17.37 3.79
CA GLN A 75 -3.89 -18.21 4.99
C GLN A 75 -2.71 -19.18 5.09
N ARG A 76 -2.22 -19.69 3.96
CA ARG A 76 -1.08 -20.63 3.93
C ARG A 76 0.22 -20.04 4.46
N VAL A 77 0.37 -18.71 4.42
CA VAL A 77 1.56 -18.05 4.98
C VAL A 77 1.61 -18.21 6.51
N CYS A 78 0.45 -18.20 7.15
CA CYS A 78 0.34 -18.43 8.60
C CYS A 78 0.70 -19.88 8.98
N ASP A 79 0.46 -20.83 8.06
CA ASP A 79 0.69 -22.27 8.26
C ASP A 79 2.12 -22.69 7.88
N LEU A 80 2.95 -21.80 7.34
CA LEU A 80 4.33 -22.12 6.99
C LEU A 80 5.09 -22.51 8.25
N ALA A 81 5.38 -23.81 8.38
CA ALA A 81 6.13 -24.35 9.50
C ALA A 81 7.57 -23.79 9.52
N GLY A 82 7.92 -23.11 10.56
CA GLY A 82 9.25 -22.57 10.79
C GLY A 82 9.34 -22.00 12.20
N THR A 83 10.55 -21.95 12.75
CA THR A 83 10.79 -21.15 13.96
C THR A 83 10.60 -19.70 13.61
N ALA A 84 9.59 -19.09 14.19
CA ALA A 84 9.32 -17.67 14.07
C ALA A 84 10.59 -16.86 14.36
N SER A 85 11.13 -16.23 13.33
CA SER A 85 12.39 -15.49 13.40
C SER A 85 12.42 -14.36 12.37
N GLU A 86 13.42 -13.47 12.49
CA GLU A 86 13.69 -12.45 11.46
C GLU A 86 13.94 -13.04 10.06
N ASP A 87 14.23 -14.32 9.99
CA ASP A 87 14.52 -15.06 8.76
C ASP A 87 13.30 -15.78 8.18
N SER A 88 12.10 -15.62 8.78
CA SER A 88 10.84 -16.15 8.23
C SER A 88 10.52 -15.55 6.86
N PRO A 89 9.84 -16.32 5.96
CA PRO A 89 9.38 -15.82 4.68
C PRO A 89 8.57 -14.54 4.82
N ARG A 90 8.86 -13.56 3.98
CA ARG A 90 8.15 -12.27 3.90
C ARG A 90 7.60 -12.07 2.52
N TYR A 91 6.31 -11.87 2.43
CA TYR A 91 5.61 -11.57 1.18
C TYR A 91 5.25 -10.09 1.13
N TYR A 92 5.37 -9.50 -0.05
CA TYR A 92 5.00 -8.11 -0.34
C TYR A 92 3.99 -8.08 -1.46
N GLY A 93 2.94 -7.28 -1.30
CA GLY A 93 1.91 -7.22 -2.33
C GLY A 93 0.67 -6.48 -1.90
N GLY A 94 -0.45 -6.85 -2.51
CA GLY A 94 -1.72 -6.23 -2.18
C GLY A 94 -2.94 -6.96 -2.73
N LEU A 95 -4.07 -6.41 -2.32
CA LEU A 95 -5.42 -6.75 -2.76
C LEU A 95 -6.03 -5.53 -3.47
N ALA A 96 -6.77 -5.77 -4.55
CA ALA A 96 -7.59 -4.75 -5.18
C ALA A 96 -8.67 -4.25 -4.21
N PHE A 97 -9.22 -3.06 -4.48
CA PHE A 97 -10.35 -2.51 -3.73
C PHE A 97 -11.55 -3.46 -3.73
N ASP A 98 -11.85 -4.04 -4.89
CA ASP A 98 -12.89 -5.04 -5.07
C ASP A 98 -12.24 -6.32 -5.64
N PRO A 99 -11.97 -7.32 -4.80
CA PRO A 99 -11.31 -8.56 -5.23
C PRO A 99 -12.20 -9.47 -6.09
N ASP A 100 -13.49 -9.18 -6.21
CA ASP A 100 -14.41 -9.88 -7.11
C ASP A 100 -14.27 -9.42 -8.57
N LEU A 101 -13.62 -8.27 -8.81
CA LEU A 101 -13.31 -7.76 -10.13
C LEU A 101 -11.94 -8.28 -10.62
N PRO A 102 -11.68 -8.33 -11.93
CA PRO A 102 -10.41 -8.84 -12.46
C PRO A 102 -9.20 -7.97 -12.07
N GLY A 103 -9.42 -6.73 -11.64
CA GLY A 103 -8.36 -5.77 -11.31
C GLY A 103 -7.55 -5.31 -12.53
N TRP A 104 -6.50 -4.54 -12.29
CA TRP A 104 -5.63 -4.05 -13.36
C TRP A 104 -4.78 -5.16 -13.94
N GLN A 105 -4.54 -5.08 -15.27
CA GLN A 105 -3.65 -6.01 -15.95
C GLN A 105 -2.27 -6.04 -15.29
N GLY A 106 -1.73 -7.23 -15.03
CA GLY A 106 -0.43 -7.44 -14.38
C GLY A 106 -0.44 -7.31 -12.85
N PHE A 107 -1.48 -6.72 -12.25
CA PHE A 107 -1.69 -6.65 -10.79
C PHE A 107 -2.68 -7.71 -10.32
N GLY A 108 -3.82 -7.84 -11.00
CA GLY A 108 -4.90 -8.74 -10.61
C GLY A 108 -5.62 -8.32 -9.33
N PRO A 109 -6.60 -9.13 -8.89
CA PRO A 109 -7.35 -8.87 -7.65
C PRO A 109 -6.52 -9.10 -6.39
N CYS A 110 -5.53 -9.98 -6.46
CA CYS A 110 -4.61 -10.31 -5.37
C CYS A 110 -3.25 -10.68 -5.95
N ARG A 111 -2.17 -10.12 -5.41
CA ARG A 111 -0.81 -10.54 -5.75
C ARG A 111 0.14 -10.25 -4.60
N PHE A 112 0.76 -11.31 -4.06
CA PHE A 112 1.83 -11.23 -3.07
C PHE A 112 3.03 -12.03 -3.54
N VAL A 113 4.21 -11.49 -3.34
CA VAL A 113 5.46 -12.05 -3.83
C VAL A 113 6.39 -12.33 -2.65
N LEU A 114 6.90 -13.54 -2.57
CA LEU A 114 8.09 -13.89 -1.79
C LEU A 114 9.31 -13.61 -2.68
N PRO A 115 10.10 -12.58 -2.37
CA PRO A 115 11.15 -12.14 -3.28
C PRO A 115 12.35 -13.08 -3.28
N ARG A 116 13.10 -13.10 -4.40
CA ARG A 116 14.41 -13.74 -4.50
C ARG A 116 15.47 -12.98 -3.70
N ILE A 117 15.46 -11.66 -3.79
CA ILE A 117 16.44 -10.77 -3.16
C ILE A 117 15.71 -9.71 -2.36
N GLU A 118 16.19 -9.44 -1.15
CA GLU A 118 15.74 -8.32 -0.33
C GLU A 118 16.92 -7.46 0.12
N LEU A 119 16.73 -6.13 0.10
CA LEU A 119 17.49 -5.21 0.92
C LEU A 119 16.63 -4.80 2.11
N VAL A 120 17.19 -4.88 3.30
CA VAL A 120 16.51 -4.53 4.55
C VAL A 120 17.35 -3.53 5.32
N ARG A 121 16.79 -2.34 5.59
CA ARG A 121 17.41 -1.33 6.46
C ARG A 121 16.63 -1.26 7.77
N ARG A 122 17.37 -1.35 8.91
CA ARG A 122 16.86 -1.14 10.26
C ARG A 122 17.80 -0.21 11.01
N GLY A 123 17.37 1.00 11.25
CA GLY A 123 18.27 2.05 11.74
C GLY A 123 19.43 2.25 10.77
N GLU A 124 20.66 2.13 11.29
CA GLU A 124 21.88 2.29 10.48
C GLU A 124 22.32 0.99 9.79
N CYS A 125 21.73 -0.15 10.13
CA CYS A 125 22.12 -1.45 9.60
C CYS A 125 21.38 -1.77 8.31
N THR A 126 22.11 -2.03 7.22
CA THR A 126 21.57 -2.52 5.96
C THR A 126 22.06 -3.93 5.69
N SER A 127 21.17 -4.82 5.29
CA SER A 127 21.44 -6.20 4.92
C SER A 127 20.96 -6.51 3.53
N LEU A 128 21.76 -7.26 2.76
CA LEU A 128 21.34 -7.91 1.52
C LEU A 128 21.01 -9.37 1.84
N CYS A 129 19.80 -9.79 1.48
CA CYS A 129 19.32 -11.13 1.72
C CYS A 129 19.07 -11.83 0.37
N LEU A 130 19.40 -13.12 0.31
CA LEU A 130 19.05 -14.03 -0.76
C LEU A 130 18.11 -15.09 -0.21
N ASN A 131 16.93 -15.21 -0.80
CA ASN A 131 15.92 -16.16 -0.40
C ASN A 131 15.88 -17.33 -1.39
N LEU A 132 15.75 -18.54 -0.86
CA LEU A 132 15.63 -19.78 -1.61
C LEU A 132 14.47 -20.61 -1.05
N TRP A 133 13.85 -21.39 -1.91
CA TRP A 133 12.94 -22.47 -1.52
C TRP A 133 13.54 -23.77 -2.01
N LEU A 134 14.34 -24.40 -1.16
CA LEU A 134 15.09 -25.62 -1.51
C LEU A 134 14.18 -26.85 -1.50
N PRO A 135 14.06 -27.56 -2.62
CA PRO A 135 13.43 -28.90 -2.64
C PRO A 135 14.21 -29.88 -1.78
N ALA A 136 13.62 -31.04 -1.52
CA ALA A 136 14.33 -32.11 -0.84
C ALA A 136 15.59 -32.51 -1.62
N ARG A 137 16.66 -32.92 -0.93
CA ARG A 137 17.94 -33.24 -1.56
C ARG A 137 17.85 -34.39 -2.56
N GLU A 138 16.91 -35.31 -2.32
CA GLU A 138 16.61 -36.44 -3.21
C GLU A 138 16.08 -36.00 -4.59
N GLU A 139 15.52 -34.79 -4.68
CA GLU A 139 15.09 -34.15 -5.91
C GLU A 139 16.25 -33.44 -6.65
N GLY A 140 17.43 -34.05 -6.70
CA GLY A 140 18.73 -33.49 -7.08
C GLY A 140 18.71 -32.45 -8.21
N HIS A 141 17.97 -32.70 -9.30
CA HIS A 141 17.87 -31.75 -10.43
C HIS A 141 17.13 -30.46 -10.03
N ALA A 142 16.03 -30.54 -9.30
CA ALA A 142 15.27 -29.37 -8.85
C ALA A 142 16.05 -28.56 -7.80
N PHE A 143 16.79 -29.26 -6.92
CA PHE A 143 17.66 -28.63 -5.93
C PHE A 143 18.76 -27.80 -6.62
N GLU A 144 19.50 -28.37 -7.58
CA GLU A 144 20.53 -27.63 -8.33
C GLU A 144 19.95 -26.50 -9.19
N ALA A 145 18.77 -26.68 -9.78
CA ALA A 145 18.12 -25.63 -10.53
C ALA A 145 17.79 -24.42 -9.67
N GLU A 146 17.35 -24.62 -8.40
CA GLU A 146 17.09 -23.53 -7.46
C GLU A 146 18.38 -22.78 -7.08
N LEU A 147 19.48 -23.50 -6.84
CA LEU A 147 20.78 -22.86 -6.57
C LEU A 147 21.29 -22.06 -7.78
N CYS A 148 21.18 -22.60 -8.97
CA CYS A 148 21.56 -21.89 -10.21
C CYS A 148 20.71 -20.64 -10.45
N ALA A 149 19.40 -20.71 -10.19
CA ALA A 149 18.50 -19.56 -10.31
C ALA A 149 18.87 -18.46 -9.29
N ALA A 150 19.21 -18.83 -8.07
CA ALA A 150 19.67 -17.92 -7.02
C ALA A 150 21.00 -17.25 -7.39
N GLU A 151 21.97 -18.02 -7.93
CA GLU A 151 23.25 -17.50 -8.41
C GLU A 151 23.06 -16.52 -9.58
N ALA A 152 22.25 -16.88 -10.57
CA ALA A 152 21.92 -16.01 -11.71
C ALA A 152 21.26 -14.68 -11.26
N ALA A 153 20.41 -14.72 -10.23
CA ALA A 153 19.81 -13.51 -9.67
C ALA A 153 20.87 -12.61 -8.99
N LEU A 154 21.85 -13.19 -8.29
CA LEU A 154 22.96 -12.42 -7.74
C LEU A 154 23.83 -11.79 -8.84
N ASP A 155 24.07 -12.52 -9.93
CA ASP A 155 24.86 -12.03 -11.07
C ASP A 155 24.19 -10.89 -11.82
N ALA A 156 22.86 -10.88 -11.85
CA ALA A 156 22.07 -9.83 -12.50
C ALA A 156 22.04 -8.51 -11.72
N LEU A 157 22.42 -8.50 -10.42
CA LEU A 157 22.38 -7.29 -9.61
C LEU A 157 23.30 -6.20 -10.12
N GLN A 158 22.73 -5.01 -10.26
CA GLN A 158 23.44 -3.80 -10.65
C GLN A 158 23.82 -2.97 -9.41
N PRO A 159 24.92 -2.22 -9.47
CA PRO A 159 25.26 -1.25 -8.44
C PRO A 159 24.20 -0.14 -8.35
N GLU A 160 24.20 0.55 -7.21
CA GLU A 160 23.36 1.75 -7.06
C GLU A 160 23.72 2.80 -8.11
N ALA A 161 22.68 3.42 -8.67
CA ALA A 161 22.81 4.53 -9.61
C ALA A 161 21.96 5.73 -9.16
N PRO A 162 22.37 6.95 -9.51
CA PRO A 162 21.55 8.13 -9.25
C PRO A 162 20.16 8.00 -9.89
N LEU A 163 19.13 8.40 -9.17
CA LEU A 163 17.79 8.47 -9.71
C LEU A 163 17.71 9.49 -10.85
N PRO A 164 17.05 9.16 -11.97
CA PRO A 164 16.76 10.14 -13.01
C PRO A 164 16.00 11.33 -12.43
N ALA A 165 16.37 12.56 -12.86
CA ALA A 165 15.65 13.74 -12.45
C ALA A 165 14.21 13.71 -13.00
N LEU A 166 13.23 14.16 -12.19
CA LEU A 166 11.89 14.40 -12.70
C LEU A 166 11.93 15.60 -13.64
N GLN A 167 11.53 15.36 -14.87
CA GLN A 167 11.41 16.43 -15.87
C GLN A 167 10.00 17.01 -15.81
N LYS A 168 9.89 18.30 -15.61
CA LYS A 168 8.63 19.03 -15.77
C LYS A 168 8.26 19.06 -17.24
N ARG A 169 7.01 18.73 -17.54
CA ARG A 169 6.48 18.71 -18.90
C ARG A 169 4.98 19.01 -18.90
N PRO A 170 4.41 19.47 -20.00
CA PRO A 170 2.97 19.66 -20.11
C PRO A 170 2.26 18.29 -20.06
N TRP A 171 1.18 18.25 -19.30
CA TRP A 171 0.31 17.10 -19.19
C TRP A 171 -1.10 17.45 -19.66
N GLN A 172 -1.67 16.63 -20.50
CA GLN A 172 -3.11 16.69 -20.80
C GLN A 172 -3.83 15.90 -19.71
N ARG A 173 -4.73 16.56 -18.96
CA ARG A 173 -5.50 15.94 -17.88
C ARG A 173 -6.90 15.63 -18.34
N GLN A 174 -7.35 14.42 -18.05
CA GLN A 174 -8.72 13.95 -18.20
C GLN A 174 -9.20 13.35 -16.88
N ASP A 175 -10.35 13.81 -16.38
CA ASP A 175 -10.96 13.31 -15.14
C ASP A 175 -12.13 12.37 -15.45
N LEU A 176 -12.21 11.26 -14.72
CA LEU A 176 -13.28 10.29 -14.78
C LEU A 176 -13.72 9.87 -13.36
N PRO A 177 -14.99 10.07 -12.96
CA PRO A 177 -16.04 10.78 -13.69
C PRO A 177 -15.69 12.25 -13.90
N GLY A 178 -16.22 12.85 -14.97
CA GLY A 178 -16.13 14.29 -15.20
C GLY A 178 -17.08 15.08 -14.27
N PRO A 179 -16.97 16.45 -14.24
CA PRO A 179 -17.71 17.27 -13.28
C PRO A 179 -19.24 17.08 -13.29
N ALA A 180 -19.85 16.93 -14.45
CA ALA A 180 -21.30 16.75 -14.57
C ALA A 180 -21.77 15.38 -14.01
N GLN A 181 -21.03 14.32 -14.30
CA GLN A 181 -21.31 12.99 -13.78
C GLN A 181 -21.06 12.94 -12.26
N TRP A 182 -19.99 13.59 -11.79
CA TRP A 182 -19.71 13.74 -10.35
C TRP A 182 -20.88 14.39 -9.60
N GLN A 183 -21.40 15.51 -10.12
CA GLN A 183 -22.55 16.19 -9.54
C GLN A 183 -23.76 15.26 -9.43
N THR A 184 -24.02 14.46 -10.48
CA THR A 184 -25.11 13.47 -10.49
C THR A 184 -24.90 12.41 -9.42
N LEU A 185 -23.70 11.83 -9.32
CA LEU A 185 -23.37 10.79 -8.34
C LEU A 185 -23.51 11.30 -6.89
N VAL A 186 -22.96 12.48 -6.59
CA VAL A 186 -23.11 13.09 -5.25
C VAL A 186 -24.58 13.35 -4.95
N GLY A 187 -25.36 13.88 -5.92
CA GLY A 187 -26.80 14.10 -5.76
C GLY A 187 -27.58 12.81 -5.47
N GLN A 188 -27.21 11.69 -6.08
CA GLN A 188 -27.83 10.38 -5.80
C GLN A 188 -27.52 9.91 -4.37
N VAL A 189 -26.27 10.03 -3.94
CA VAL A 189 -25.86 9.60 -2.59
C VAL A 189 -26.44 10.49 -1.51
N THR A 190 -26.60 11.80 -1.74
CA THR A 190 -27.15 12.74 -0.75
C THR A 190 -28.69 12.77 -0.72
N ALA A 191 -29.36 12.04 -1.64
CA ALA A 191 -30.83 11.94 -1.65
C ALA A 191 -31.33 11.31 -0.33
N PRO A 192 -32.41 11.87 0.29
CA PRO A 192 -32.92 11.41 1.60
C PRO A 192 -33.22 9.91 1.66
N ASP A 193 -33.85 9.35 0.62
CA ASP A 193 -34.20 7.93 0.55
C ASP A 193 -32.98 7.03 0.43
N PHE A 194 -31.87 7.50 -0.18
CA PHE A 194 -30.61 6.79 -0.24
C PHE A 194 -29.89 6.85 1.11
N GLN A 195 -29.79 8.04 1.69
CA GLN A 195 -29.14 8.29 2.98
C GLN A 195 -29.79 7.50 4.13
N ALA A 196 -31.11 7.28 4.08
CA ALA A 196 -31.81 6.46 5.09
C ALA A 196 -31.33 5.00 5.14
N ARG A 197 -30.77 4.49 4.02
CA ARG A 197 -30.27 3.11 3.89
C ARG A 197 -28.74 3.00 3.86
N THR A 198 -28.11 4.00 3.27
CA THR A 198 -26.65 4.02 3.05
C THR A 198 -26.10 5.42 3.39
N PRO A 199 -25.83 5.67 4.70
CA PRO A 199 -25.46 7.01 5.19
C PRO A 199 -24.09 7.49 4.72
N LYS A 200 -23.26 6.61 4.16
CA LYS A 200 -21.94 7.00 3.63
C LYS A 200 -21.56 6.16 2.43
N VAL A 201 -21.14 6.81 1.36
CA VAL A 201 -20.44 6.19 0.21
C VAL A 201 -19.19 7.02 -0.09
N VAL A 202 -18.06 6.38 -0.29
CA VAL A 202 -16.85 7.06 -0.77
C VAL A 202 -16.84 6.97 -2.29
N LEU A 203 -17.08 8.10 -2.94
CA LEU A 203 -16.96 8.23 -4.39
C LEU A 203 -15.53 8.60 -4.76
N SER A 204 -15.07 8.11 -5.89
CA SER A 204 -13.71 8.36 -6.34
C SER A 204 -13.64 8.93 -7.76
N ARG A 205 -12.49 9.50 -8.08
CA ARG A 205 -12.13 10.03 -9.38
C ARG A 205 -10.75 9.56 -9.74
N GLU A 206 -10.56 9.06 -10.95
CA GLU A 206 -9.28 8.97 -11.60
C GLU A 206 -9.00 10.24 -12.42
N SER A 207 -7.75 10.70 -12.38
CA SER A 207 -7.24 11.81 -13.17
C SER A 207 -6.09 11.30 -14.03
N LEU A 208 -6.38 11.02 -15.29
CA LEU A 208 -5.40 10.56 -16.27
C LEU A 208 -4.60 11.76 -16.78
N LEU A 209 -3.29 11.70 -16.62
CA LEU A 209 -2.32 12.66 -17.15
C LEU A 209 -1.56 11.98 -18.28
N GLN A 210 -1.68 12.50 -19.48
CA GLN A 210 -0.99 12.01 -20.68
C GLN A 210 0.10 12.98 -21.12
N SER A 211 1.28 12.45 -21.45
CA SER A 211 2.37 13.20 -22.08
C SER A 211 2.47 12.88 -23.57
N GLU A 212 3.24 13.69 -24.30
CA GLU A 212 3.50 13.40 -25.72
C GLU A 212 4.32 12.12 -25.91
N ALA A 213 4.11 11.42 -27.04
CA ALA A 213 4.72 10.13 -27.31
C ALA A 213 6.27 10.14 -27.37
N HIS A 214 6.87 11.32 -27.51
CA HIS A 214 8.32 11.49 -27.62
C HIS A 214 9.02 11.78 -26.29
N ASP A 215 8.24 11.96 -25.21
CA ASP A 215 8.80 12.19 -23.90
C ASP A 215 9.47 10.93 -23.35
N ALA A 216 10.56 11.10 -22.62
CA ALA A 216 11.19 9.99 -21.91
C ALA A 216 10.23 9.39 -20.86
N PRO A 217 10.20 8.06 -20.69
CA PRO A 217 9.38 7.42 -19.68
C PRO A 217 9.66 7.98 -18.28
N LEU A 218 8.60 8.18 -17.49
CA LEU A 218 8.72 8.60 -16.11
C LEU A 218 9.30 7.48 -15.26
N CYS A 219 10.35 7.77 -14.50
CA CYS A 219 10.86 6.83 -13.50
C CYS A 219 9.94 6.85 -12.26
N PRO A 220 9.25 5.76 -11.93
CA PRO A 220 8.32 5.71 -10.79
C PRO A 220 9.04 5.94 -9.46
N TRP A 221 10.28 5.45 -9.35
CA TRP A 221 11.11 5.58 -8.14
C TRP A 221 11.57 7.01 -7.90
N SER A 222 11.81 7.79 -8.96
CA SER A 222 12.10 9.22 -8.86
C SER A 222 10.88 9.99 -8.35
N LEU A 223 9.69 9.69 -8.89
CA LEU A 223 8.46 10.33 -8.43
C LEU A 223 8.16 9.96 -6.98
N LEU A 224 8.21 8.67 -6.63
CA LEU A 224 8.00 8.21 -5.26
C LEU A 224 8.94 8.90 -4.27
N THR A 225 10.24 8.98 -4.61
CA THR A 225 11.25 9.62 -3.75
C THR A 225 10.98 11.11 -3.54
N GLN A 226 10.61 11.84 -4.60
CA GLN A 226 10.28 13.26 -4.47
C GLN A 226 8.97 13.46 -3.70
N TRP A 227 7.98 12.62 -3.94
CA TRP A 227 6.71 12.66 -3.22
C TRP A 227 6.88 12.37 -1.73
N ALA A 228 7.66 11.35 -1.38
CA ALA A 228 7.94 10.96 0.00
C ALA A 228 8.57 12.09 0.83
N ARG A 229 9.41 12.94 0.24
CA ARG A 229 9.97 14.13 0.90
C ARG A 229 8.91 15.09 1.42
N HIS A 230 7.73 15.07 0.82
CA HIS A 230 6.59 15.92 1.16
C HIS A 230 5.49 15.18 1.94
N ALA A 231 5.70 13.89 2.26
CA ALA A 231 4.71 13.00 2.88
C ALA A 231 5.35 12.16 3.99
N GLN A 232 6.05 12.81 4.93
CA GLN A 232 6.88 12.15 5.95
C GLN A 232 6.11 11.22 6.91
N GLU A 233 4.85 11.56 7.25
CA GLU A 233 3.99 10.77 8.13
C GLU A 233 3.12 9.76 7.35
N CYS A 234 3.66 9.22 6.26
CA CYS A 234 2.97 8.29 5.38
C CYS A 234 3.75 6.98 5.22
N PHE A 235 3.04 5.95 4.80
CA PHE A 235 3.65 4.78 4.16
C PHE A 235 4.13 5.18 2.78
N HIS A 236 5.31 4.71 2.39
CA HIS A 236 5.84 4.90 1.06
C HIS A 236 6.06 3.53 0.44
N PHE A 237 5.38 3.26 -0.65
CA PHE A 237 5.53 1.97 -1.32
C PHE A 237 5.34 2.05 -2.82
N GLY A 238 5.88 1.07 -3.51
CA GLY A 238 5.71 0.91 -4.94
C GLY A 238 5.86 -0.54 -5.35
N PHE A 239 5.04 -0.93 -6.32
CA PHE A 239 5.02 -2.26 -6.93
C PHE A 239 5.16 -2.11 -8.44
N GLN A 240 6.17 -2.76 -9.01
CA GLN A 240 6.41 -2.85 -10.43
C GLN A 240 6.61 -4.33 -10.78
N PHE A 241 5.53 -4.99 -11.17
CA PHE A 241 5.56 -6.42 -11.49
C PHE A 241 6.17 -6.72 -12.87
N SER A 242 6.14 -5.73 -13.74
CA SER A 242 6.70 -5.78 -15.09
C SER A 242 7.22 -4.39 -15.52
N PRO A 243 7.97 -4.28 -16.62
CA PRO A 243 8.45 -2.98 -17.12
C PRO A 243 7.35 -1.99 -17.48
N GLU A 244 6.15 -2.47 -17.82
CA GLU A 244 5.09 -1.68 -18.45
C GLU A 244 4.36 -0.78 -17.46
N GLN A 245 4.24 -1.20 -16.20
CA GLN A 245 3.40 -0.50 -15.22
C GLN A 245 4.00 -0.53 -13.82
N SER A 246 3.78 0.56 -13.09
CA SER A 246 4.16 0.70 -11.69
C SER A 246 3.03 1.35 -10.91
N PHE A 247 2.72 0.83 -9.74
CA PHE A 247 1.81 1.44 -8.80
C PHE A 247 2.59 1.95 -7.60
N ILE A 248 2.49 3.25 -7.30
CA ILE A 248 3.19 3.89 -6.18
C ILE A 248 2.22 4.63 -5.27
N SER A 249 2.57 4.78 -4.01
CA SER A 249 1.73 5.45 -3.03
C SER A 249 2.55 6.10 -1.90
N CYS A 250 2.01 7.24 -1.41
CA CYS A 250 2.40 7.87 -0.16
C CYS A 250 1.16 7.98 0.74
N SER A 251 0.73 6.85 1.31
CA SER A 251 -0.51 6.73 2.06
C SER A 251 -0.36 7.10 3.54
N PRO A 252 -1.23 7.95 4.09
CA PRO A 252 -1.24 8.22 5.53
C PRO A 252 -1.98 7.17 6.35
N GLU A 253 -2.73 6.25 5.72
CA GLU A 253 -3.69 5.37 6.39
C GLU A 253 -3.15 3.96 6.58
N ARG A 254 -3.09 3.51 7.85
CA ARG A 254 -2.85 2.11 8.20
C ARG A 254 -4.17 1.35 8.13
N LEU A 255 -4.18 0.25 7.37
CA LEU A 255 -5.27 -0.71 7.48
C LEU A 255 -5.16 -1.48 8.79
N TYR A 256 -4.02 -2.14 9.01
CA TYR A 256 -3.65 -2.71 10.29
C TYR A 256 -2.15 -3.04 10.37
N ARG A 257 -1.65 -3.22 11.59
CA ARG A 257 -0.39 -3.86 11.91
C ARG A 257 -0.66 -4.98 12.90
N ARG A 258 -0.14 -6.16 12.62
CA ARG A 258 -0.16 -7.31 13.52
C ARG A 258 1.27 -7.65 13.94
N GLU A 259 1.45 -7.84 15.22
CA GLU A 259 2.67 -8.37 15.81
C GLU A 259 2.28 -9.53 16.72
N LYS A 260 2.46 -10.76 16.24
CA LYS A 260 1.96 -11.98 16.90
C LYS A 260 0.44 -11.90 17.11
N GLY A 261 -0.03 -11.88 18.38
CA GLY A 261 -1.43 -11.77 18.75
C GLY A 261 -1.94 -10.34 18.91
N HIS A 262 -1.08 -9.31 18.80
CA HIS A 262 -1.46 -7.92 18.97
C HIS A 262 -1.82 -7.26 17.64
N LEU A 263 -2.95 -6.60 17.59
CA LEU A 263 -3.45 -5.87 16.42
C LEU A 263 -3.52 -4.38 16.71
N PHE A 264 -3.00 -3.59 15.77
CA PHE A 264 -3.09 -2.12 15.74
C PHE A 264 -3.78 -1.70 14.44
N THR A 265 -4.86 -0.95 14.54
CA THR A 265 -5.53 -0.32 13.39
C THR A 265 -5.97 1.09 13.75
N GLU A 266 -6.55 1.81 12.80
CA GLU A 266 -6.94 3.19 13.01
C GLU A 266 -8.19 3.55 12.19
N ALA A 267 -9.00 4.46 12.71
CA ALA A 267 -10.08 5.13 11.98
C ALA A 267 -9.60 6.52 11.58
N LEU A 268 -9.36 6.70 10.29
CA LEU A 268 -8.90 7.96 9.70
C LEU A 268 -10.00 8.50 8.78
N ALA A 269 -10.82 9.41 9.27
CA ALA A 269 -11.92 10.01 8.50
C ALA A 269 -12.29 11.38 9.09
N GLY A 270 -12.76 12.28 8.21
CA GLY A 270 -12.93 13.70 8.52
C GLY A 270 -11.66 14.48 8.17
N THR A 271 -11.81 15.52 7.32
CA THR A 271 -10.69 16.23 6.72
C THR A 271 -10.92 17.72 6.68
N ILE A 272 -9.86 18.50 6.97
CA ILE A 272 -9.82 19.94 6.74
C ILE A 272 -8.44 20.34 6.18
N ARG A 273 -8.37 21.42 5.42
CA ARG A 273 -7.11 21.97 4.92
C ARG A 273 -6.24 22.49 6.05
N ARG A 274 -4.93 22.57 5.81
CA ARG A 274 -4.00 23.29 6.67
C ARG A 274 -3.84 24.75 6.26
N SER A 275 -3.34 25.56 7.18
CA SER A 275 -2.89 26.92 6.92
C SER A 275 -1.37 27.02 7.12
N GLY A 276 -0.73 27.94 6.38
CA GLY A 276 0.66 28.31 6.63
C GLY A 276 0.88 29.17 7.88
N ASP A 277 -0.20 29.78 8.40
CA ASP A 277 -0.19 30.52 9.65
C ASP A 277 -0.56 29.58 10.82
N GLU A 278 0.30 29.54 11.83
CA GLU A 278 0.17 28.58 12.96
C GLU A 278 -1.14 28.78 13.77
N ALA A 279 -1.54 30.02 14.00
CA ALA A 279 -2.77 30.31 14.75
C ALA A 279 -4.01 29.89 13.96
N THR A 280 -4.06 30.18 12.67
CA THR A 280 -5.12 29.74 11.76
C THR A 280 -5.16 28.21 11.65
N ASP A 281 -3.98 27.54 11.54
CA ASP A 281 -3.89 26.09 11.47
C ASP A 281 -4.42 25.41 12.75
N ALA A 282 -4.12 25.99 13.90
CA ALA A 282 -4.66 25.53 15.19
C ALA A 282 -6.19 25.76 15.31
N ALA A 283 -6.70 26.88 14.80
CA ALA A 283 -8.15 27.15 14.76
C ALA A 283 -8.88 26.15 13.85
N LEU A 284 -8.32 25.85 12.66
CA LEU A 284 -8.86 24.82 11.76
C LEU A 284 -8.85 23.43 12.40
N ALA A 285 -7.81 23.09 13.18
CA ALA A 285 -7.77 21.84 13.92
C ALA A 285 -8.88 21.75 14.99
N ALA A 286 -9.11 22.84 15.71
CA ALA A 286 -10.18 22.94 16.72
C ALA A 286 -11.57 22.86 16.05
N GLU A 287 -11.75 23.52 14.91
CA GLU A 287 -12.97 23.44 14.07
C GLU A 287 -13.24 21.98 13.67
N LEU A 288 -12.24 21.27 13.11
CA LEU A 288 -12.37 19.88 12.71
C LEU A 288 -12.77 18.96 13.89
N LEU A 289 -12.19 19.17 15.07
CA LEU A 289 -12.55 18.42 16.28
C LEU A 289 -13.97 18.70 16.76
N ALA A 290 -14.50 19.90 16.53
CA ALA A 290 -15.86 20.31 16.92
C ALA A 290 -16.92 20.01 15.87
N ASP A 291 -16.53 19.83 14.60
CA ASP A 291 -17.45 19.69 13.48
C ASP A 291 -18.28 18.40 13.55
N SER A 292 -19.59 18.54 13.56
CA SER A 292 -20.52 17.42 13.75
C SER A 292 -20.53 16.44 12.57
N LYS A 293 -20.35 16.93 11.32
CA LYS A 293 -20.31 16.11 10.09
C LYS A 293 -19.07 15.24 10.12
N ASN A 294 -17.88 15.82 10.33
CA ASN A 294 -16.61 15.10 10.35
C ASN A 294 -16.54 14.10 11.53
N ARG A 295 -17.08 14.46 12.70
CA ARG A 295 -17.20 13.53 13.85
C ARG A 295 -18.16 12.37 13.56
N LEU A 296 -19.26 12.60 12.85
CA LEU A 296 -20.18 11.53 12.46
C LEU A 296 -19.48 10.58 11.47
N GLU A 297 -18.79 11.14 10.48
CA GLU A 297 -18.02 10.34 9.53
C GLU A 297 -16.98 9.45 10.23
N ASN A 298 -16.20 10.01 11.15
CA ASN A 298 -15.20 9.26 11.91
C ASN A 298 -15.84 8.17 12.79
N ARG A 299 -16.97 8.46 13.46
CA ARG A 299 -17.71 7.47 14.27
C ARG A 299 -18.20 6.29 13.43
N LEU A 300 -18.72 6.52 12.24
CA LEU A 300 -19.14 5.45 11.34
C LEU A 300 -17.98 4.50 11.01
N VAL A 301 -16.79 5.07 10.80
CA VAL A 301 -15.59 4.27 10.48
C VAL A 301 -15.16 3.42 11.67
N HIS A 302 -14.92 4.02 12.85
CA HIS A 302 -14.41 3.24 13.98
C HIS A 302 -15.45 2.24 14.54
N ALA A 303 -16.75 2.56 14.47
CA ALA A 303 -17.80 1.63 14.89
C ALA A 303 -17.87 0.39 13.99
N ASP A 304 -17.73 0.57 12.67
CA ASP A 304 -17.67 -0.56 11.72
C ASP A 304 -16.42 -1.42 11.97
N ILE A 305 -15.24 -0.80 12.11
CA ILE A 305 -13.99 -1.52 12.40
C ILE A 305 -14.13 -2.36 13.67
N LEU A 306 -14.60 -1.78 14.78
CA LEU A 306 -14.77 -2.50 16.05
C LEU A 306 -15.79 -3.65 15.92
N SER A 307 -16.91 -3.42 15.22
CA SER A 307 -17.92 -4.46 14.98
C SER A 307 -17.37 -5.64 14.20
N ARG A 308 -16.51 -5.39 13.19
CA ARG A 308 -15.89 -6.44 12.38
C ARG A 308 -14.77 -7.18 13.09
N LEU A 309 -14.06 -6.49 13.98
CA LEU A 309 -13.01 -7.10 14.79
C LEU A 309 -13.57 -7.93 15.96
N ALA A 310 -14.75 -7.64 16.47
CA ALA A 310 -15.33 -8.32 17.62
C ALA A 310 -15.34 -9.87 17.53
N PRO A 311 -15.62 -10.52 16.38
CA PRO A 311 -15.51 -11.95 16.24
C PRO A 311 -14.07 -12.50 16.34
N LEU A 312 -13.07 -11.67 16.02
CA LEU A 312 -11.65 -12.04 15.87
C LEU A 312 -10.81 -11.69 17.10
N THR A 313 -11.32 -10.87 18.00
CA THR A 313 -10.57 -10.33 19.15
C THR A 313 -11.13 -10.80 20.48
N THR A 314 -10.29 -10.84 21.50
CA THR A 314 -10.69 -11.07 22.91
C THR A 314 -10.94 -9.76 23.64
N ASP A 315 -10.24 -8.71 23.25
CA ASP A 315 -10.37 -7.36 23.79
C ASP A 315 -10.02 -6.33 22.69
N ALA A 316 -10.61 -5.14 22.78
CA ALA A 316 -10.30 -4.03 21.88
C ALA A 316 -10.49 -2.68 22.59
N THR A 317 -9.53 -1.79 22.43
CA THR A 317 -9.55 -0.44 23.00
C THR A 317 -9.58 0.62 21.88
N LEU A 318 -10.26 1.72 22.12
CA LEU A 318 -10.38 2.85 21.20
C LEU A 318 -9.93 4.12 21.90
N THR A 319 -9.06 4.90 21.27
CA THR A 319 -8.66 6.22 21.79
C THR A 319 -9.67 7.31 21.42
N GLU A 320 -9.62 8.43 22.17
CA GLU A 320 -10.35 9.64 21.77
C GLU A 320 -9.82 10.17 20.41
N PRO A 321 -10.70 10.83 19.63
CA PRO A 321 -10.30 11.43 18.36
C PRO A 321 -9.23 12.50 18.55
N ARG A 322 -8.17 12.43 17.73
CA ARG A 322 -7.08 13.40 17.69
C ARG A 322 -6.79 13.86 16.28
N ILE A 323 -6.07 14.97 16.12
CA ILE A 323 -5.68 15.51 14.82
C ILE A 323 -4.40 14.83 14.33
N LEU A 324 -4.46 14.25 13.13
CA LEU A 324 -3.29 13.89 12.35
C LEU A 324 -3.00 15.01 11.35
N LYS A 325 -1.85 15.68 11.49
CA LYS A 325 -1.41 16.75 10.60
C LYS A 325 -0.55 16.17 9.48
N LEU A 326 -1.01 16.29 8.25
CA LEU A 326 -0.22 16.08 7.05
C LEU A 326 0.24 17.43 6.48
N ARG A 327 0.96 17.44 5.36
CA ARG A 327 1.51 18.68 4.80
C ARG A 327 0.43 19.72 4.46
N LEU A 328 -0.63 19.33 3.77
CA LEU A 328 -1.70 20.23 3.28
C LEU A 328 -3.05 19.99 3.95
N LEU A 329 -3.21 18.90 4.66
CA LEU A 329 -4.47 18.46 5.24
C LEU A 329 -4.30 18.05 6.70
N GLN A 330 -5.40 18.14 7.45
CA GLN A 330 -5.55 17.59 8.80
C GLN A 330 -6.71 16.58 8.76
N HIS A 331 -6.57 15.49 9.52
CA HIS A 331 -7.57 14.44 9.61
C HIS A 331 -7.91 14.14 11.06
N LEU A 332 -9.16 13.73 11.33
CA LEU A 332 -9.52 13.08 12.60
C LEU A 332 -9.02 11.64 12.58
N LYS A 333 -8.36 11.24 13.66
CA LYS A 333 -7.80 9.91 13.84
C LYS A 333 -8.16 9.35 15.22
N CYS A 334 -8.65 8.10 15.26
CA CYS A 334 -8.73 7.28 16.45
C CYS A 334 -7.82 6.06 16.26
N ASP A 335 -7.04 5.70 17.28
CA ASP A 335 -6.27 4.45 17.29
C ASP A 335 -7.10 3.34 17.94
N ILE A 336 -6.97 2.14 17.42
CA ILE A 336 -7.61 0.91 17.91
C ILE A 336 -6.52 -0.12 18.15
N GLU A 337 -6.44 -0.64 19.36
CA GLU A 337 -5.55 -1.73 19.75
C GLU A 337 -6.40 -2.92 20.19
N ALA A 338 -6.03 -4.14 19.79
CA ALA A 338 -6.80 -5.33 20.10
C ALA A 338 -5.91 -6.55 20.28
N GLU A 339 -6.40 -7.50 21.11
CA GLU A 339 -5.82 -8.81 21.27
C GLU A 339 -6.58 -9.82 20.40
N LEU A 340 -5.87 -10.50 19.50
CA LEU A 340 -6.44 -11.51 18.61
C LEU A 340 -6.72 -12.81 19.33
N LYS A 341 -7.81 -13.47 18.97
CA LYS A 341 -8.08 -14.84 19.39
C LYS A 341 -7.03 -15.80 18.81
N PRO A 342 -6.70 -16.90 19.50
CA PRO A 342 -5.81 -17.91 18.95
C PRO A 342 -6.27 -18.42 17.59
N GLY A 343 -5.33 -18.53 16.64
CA GLY A 343 -5.60 -19.05 15.29
C GLY A 343 -6.14 -18.02 14.28
N VAL A 344 -6.34 -16.78 14.69
CA VAL A 344 -6.68 -15.69 13.73
C VAL A 344 -5.48 -15.40 12.84
N CYS A 345 -5.69 -15.40 11.52
CA CYS A 345 -4.68 -15.15 10.50
C CYS A 345 -4.93 -13.86 9.72
N ASP A 346 -3.93 -13.43 8.92
CA ASP A 346 -3.99 -12.20 8.15
C ASP A 346 -5.12 -12.19 7.11
N TRP A 347 -5.49 -13.36 6.54
CA TRP A 347 -6.63 -13.44 5.63
C TRP A 347 -7.93 -13.00 6.31
N GLN A 348 -8.20 -13.48 7.50
CA GLN A 348 -9.40 -13.09 8.25
C GLN A 348 -9.41 -11.62 8.63
N LEU A 349 -8.24 -11.03 8.94
CA LEU A 349 -8.11 -9.60 9.21
C LEU A 349 -8.35 -8.75 7.94
N LEU A 350 -7.79 -9.17 6.80
CA LEU A 350 -8.02 -8.51 5.52
C LEU A 350 -9.50 -8.59 5.12
N GLU A 351 -10.12 -9.76 5.19
CA GLU A 351 -11.55 -9.94 4.89
C GLU A 351 -12.45 -9.09 5.80
N ALA A 352 -12.13 -9.02 7.09
CA ALA A 352 -12.87 -8.21 8.05
C ALA A 352 -12.71 -6.71 7.78
N LEU A 353 -11.50 -6.22 7.57
CA LEU A 353 -11.18 -4.80 7.55
C LEU A 353 -11.23 -4.17 6.16
N HIS A 354 -10.94 -4.92 5.10
CA HIS A 354 -10.84 -4.38 3.74
C HIS A 354 -12.11 -4.60 2.91
N PRO A 355 -12.59 -3.55 2.21
CA PRO A 355 -12.27 -2.15 2.39
C PRO A 355 -12.96 -1.54 3.63
N THR A 356 -12.30 -0.56 4.28
CA THR A 356 -12.89 0.17 5.41
C THR A 356 -13.97 1.15 4.93
N PRO A 357 -14.88 1.60 5.83
CA PRO A 357 -15.82 2.68 5.50
C PRO A 357 -15.14 4.02 5.15
N ALA A 358 -13.85 4.17 5.45
CA ALA A 358 -13.08 5.36 5.07
C ALA A 358 -12.84 5.45 3.55
N VAL A 359 -12.84 4.30 2.84
CA VAL A 359 -12.64 4.23 1.39
C VAL A 359 -13.77 3.57 0.61
N GLY A 360 -14.67 2.83 1.28
CA GLY A 360 -15.85 2.20 0.69
C GLY A 360 -17.14 2.92 1.04
N GLY A 361 -17.51 2.86 2.31
CA GLY A 361 -18.75 3.42 2.84
C GLY A 361 -19.40 2.52 3.88
N ALA A 362 -20.56 2.92 4.35
CA ALA A 362 -21.34 2.20 5.37
C ALA A 362 -22.85 2.28 5.09
N PRO A 363 -23.60 1.18 5.19
CA PRO A 363 -23.14 -0.21 5.35
C PRO A 363 -22.28 -0.68 4.16
N ARG A 364 -21.26 -1.50 4.43
CA ARG A 364 -20.23 -1.91 3.44
C ARG A 364 -20.84 -2.46 2.14
N GLU A 365 -21.70 -3.48 2.25
CA GLU A 365 -22.27 -4.16 1.08
C GLU A 365 -23.06 -3.22 0.17
N ALA A 366 -23.93 -2.37 0.76
CA ALA A 366 -24.74 -1.41 0.01
C ALA A 366 -23.87 -0.33 -0.66
N ALA A 367 -22.82 0.13 0.04
CA ALA A 367 -21.90 1.13 -0.51
C ALA A 367 -21.06 0.54 -1.65
N LEU A 368 -20.52 -0.68 -1.50
CA LEU A 368 -19.75 -1.35 -2.55
C LEU A 368 -20.60 -1.68 -3.78
N ALA A 369 -21.85 -2.12 -3.58
CA ALA A 369 -22.80 -2.35 -4.68
C ALA A 369 -23.04 -1.06 -5.49
N PHE A 370 -23.23 0.07 -4.80
CA PHE A 370 -23.38 1.37 -5.46
C PHE A 370 -22.14 1.79 -6.24
N ILE A 371 -20.95 1.64 -5.63
CA ILE A 371 -19.68 1.96 -6.29
C ILE A 371 -19.50 1.11 -7.55
N ARG A 372 -19.69 -0.22 -7.44
CA ARG A 372 -19.55 -1.17 -8.55
C ARG A 372 -20.49 -0.86 -9.71
N GLU A 373 -21.72 -0.41 -9.41
CA GLU A 373 -22.72 -0.08 -10.42
C GLU A 373 -22.49 1.29 -11.06
N ARG A 374 -21.96 2.26 -10.32
CA ARG A 374 -22.01 3.68 -10.70
C ARG A 374 -20.68 4.31 -11.03
N GLU A 375 -19.57 3.83 -10.48
CA GLU A 375 -18.26 4.34 -10.88
C GLU A 375 -17.91 3.85 -12.30
N PRO A 376 -17.39 4.74 -13.16
CA PRO A 376 -17.18 4.42 -14.58
C PRO A 376 -15.87 3.66 -14.85
N TYR A 377 -15.12 3.26 -13.82
CA TYR A 377 -13.84 2.56 -13.93
C TYR A 377 -13.63 1.57 -12.78
N ASP A 378 -12.74 0.60 -12.99
CA ASP A 378 -12.28 -0.31 -11.94
C ASP A 378 -11.15 0.37 -11.13
N ARG A 379 -11.35 0.51 -9.83
CA ARG A 379 -10.34 1.08 -8.93
C ARG A 379 -9.04 0.29 -8.89
N GLY A 380 -9.09 -1.00 -9.22
CA GLY A 380 -7.94 -1.89 -9.10
C GLY A 380 -7.33 -1.84 -7.71
N TRP A 381 -6.03 -1.56 -7.61
CA TRP A 381 -5.33 -1.45 -6.33
C TRP A 381 -5.50 -0.09 -5.63
N TYR A 382 -6.03 0.93 -6.30
CA TYR A 382 -6.40 2.17 -5.62
C TYR A 382 -7.47 1.91 -4.55
N ALA A 383 -7.28 2.46 -3.35
CA ALA A 383 -8.09 2.19 -2.16
C ALA A 383 -8.13 0.70 -1.74
N GLY A 384 -7.27 -0.12 -2.33
CA GLY A 384 -7.00 -1.49 -1.96
C GLY A 384 -6.12 -1.60 -0.71
N ALA A 385 -5.73 -2.82 -0.35
CA ALA A 385 -4.84 -3.09 0.77
C ALA A 385 -3.45 -3.49 0.25
N CYS A 386 -2.41 -2.70 0.54
CA CYS A 386 -1.04 -3.01 0.17
C CYS A 386 -0.17 -3.16 1.41
N GLY A 387 0.75 -4.12 1.37
CA GLY A 387 1.55 -4.37 2.56
C GLY A 387 2.56 -5.49 2.48
N MET A 388 2.98 -5.87 3.65
CA MET A 388 3.88 -6.97 3.92
C MET A 388 3.23 -7.94 4.89
N LEU A 389 3.40 -9.22 4.65
CA LEU A 389 2.94 -10.28 5.56
C LEU A 389 4.02 -11.33 5.79
N SER A 390 4.09 -11.81 7.02
CA SER A 390 4.89 -12.96 7.43
C SER A 390 4.16 -13.71 8.54
N GLN A 391 4.73 -14.82 8.99
CA GLN A 391 4.11 -15.62 10.05
C GLN A 391 3.84 -14.81 11.34
N GLU A 392 4.78 -13.98 11.80
CA GLU A 392 4.66 -13.24 13.06
C GLU A 392 4.20 -11.80 12.92
N THR A 393 4.52 -11.19 11.80
CA THR A 393 4.28 -9.76 11.61
C THR A 393 3.66 -9.50 10.26
N SER A 394 2.70 -8.60 10.25
CA SER A 394 2.14 -8.07 9.02
C SER A 394 1.79 -6.60 9.20
N GLU A 395 1.92 -5.84 8.15
CA GLU A 395 1.51 -4.44 8.15
C GLU A 395 0.97 -4.06 6.78
N PHE A 396 -0.25 -3.52 6.78
CA PHE A 396 -0.97 -3.11 5.59
C PHE A 396 -1.39 -1.65 5.68
N SER A 397 -1.25 -0.98 4.55
CA SER A 397 -1.75 0.37 4.30
C SER A 397 -2.94 0.32 3.37
N VAL A 398 -3.89 1.23 3.54
CA VAL A 398 -4.90 1.50 2.53
C VAL A 398 -4.24 2.27 1.40
N ALA A 399 -4.33 1.77 0.17
CA ALA A 399 -3.58 2.28 -0.99
C ALA A 399 -4.23 3.54 -1.60
N ILE A 400 -4.32 4.60 -0.79
CA ILE A 400 -4.74 5.95 -1.20
C ILE A 400 -3.53 6.84 -1.43
N ARG A 401 -3.75 8.07 -1.96
CA ARG A 401 -2.62 8.94 -2.36
C ARG A 401 -1.67 8.16 -3.23
N SER A 402 -2.18 7.63 -4.32
CA SER A 402 -1.50 6.68 -5.18
C SER A 402 -1.55 7.08 -6.65
N ALA A 403 -0.65 6.51 -7.42
CA ALA A 403 -0.53 6.71 -8.85
C ALA A 403 -0.22 5.39 -9.56
N LEU A 404 -0.94 5.12 -10.64
CA LEU A 404 -0.58 4.10 -11.63
C LEU A 404 0.21 4.77 -12.75
N ILE A 405 1.40 4.27 -13.02
CA ILE A 405 2.34 4.86 -13.99
C ILE A 405 2.59 3.86 -15.10
N THR A 406 2.41 4.31 -16.32
CA THR A 406 2.81 3.61 -17.56
C THR A 406 3.88 4.42 -18.29
N ALA A 407 4.33 3.96 -19.45
CA ALA A 407 5.37 4.65 -20.21
C ALA A 407 5.04 6.12 -20.54
N GLN A 408 3.77 6.44 -20.79
CA GLN A 408 3.34 7.76 -21.30
C GLN A 408 2.21 8.40 -20.49
N ALA A 409 1.76 7.74 -19.42
CA ALA A 409 0.63 8.24 -18.64
C ALA A 409 0.82 8.01 -17.14
N ILE A 410 0.20 8.88 -16.38
CA ILE A 410 0.04 8.75 -14.93
C ILE A 410 -1.44 8.86 -14.62
N THR A 411 -2.00 7.87 -13.95
CA THR A 411 -3.34 7.95 -13.40
C THR A 411 -3.26 8.23 -11.91
N LEU A 412 -3.74 9.39 -11.49
CA LEU A 412 -3.87 9.78 -10.08
C LEU A 412 -5.27 9.48 -9.58
N PHE A 413 -5.39 9.04 -8.33
CA PHE A 413 -6.67 8.68 -7.75
C PHE A 413 -6.97 9.52 -6.50
N ALA A 414 -8.22 9.93 -6.35
CA ALA A 414 -8.72 10.57 -5.15
C ALA A 414 -10.16 10.16 -4.86
N GLY A 415 -10.52 10.01 -3.59
CA GLY A 415 -11.86 9.72 -3.13
C GLY A 415 -12.34 10.73 -2.09
N ALA A 416 -13.65 10.95 -2.03
CA ALA A 416 -14.31 11.77 -1.03
C ALA A 416 -15.48 11.00 -0.39
N GLY A 417 -15.60 11.09 0.93
CA GLY A 417 -16.68 10.46 1.70
C GLY A 417 -17.95 11.27 1.61
N ILE A 418 -18.92 10.81 0.84
CA ILE A 418 -20.20 11.49 0.65
C ILE A 418 -21.18 11.05 1.74
N VAL A 419 -21.66 12.01 2.48
CA VAL A 419 -22.64 11.88 3.57
C VAL A 419 -23.75 12.91 3.42
N ALA A 420 -24.76 12.87 4.27
CA ALA A 420 -25.81 13.92 4.29
C ALA A 420 -25.17 15.31 4.40
N GLY A 421 -25.59 16.24 3.53
CA GLY A 421 -25.06 17.60 3.46
C GLY A 421 -23.73 17.77 2.72
N SER A 422 -23.21 16.74 2.06
CA SER A 422 -22.10 16.89 1.12
C SER A 422 -22.52 17.69 -0.10
N GLU A 423 -21.69 18.68 -0.45
CA GLU A 423 -21.91 19.58 -1.60
C GLU A 423 -20.97 19.18 -2.75
N PRO A 424 -21.49 18.91 -3.98
CA PRO A 424 -20.68 18.37 -5.09
C PRO A 424 -19.45 19.19 -5.42
N ALA A 425 -19.54 20.52 -5.39
CA ALA A 425 -18.41 21.41 -5.69
C ALA A 425 -17.33 21.39 -4.60
N ALA A 426 -17.72 21.30 -3.32
CA ALA A 426 -16.81 21.21 -2.20
C ALA A 426 -16.05 19.88 -2.22
N GLU A 427 -16.75 18.78 -2.44
CA GLU A 427 -16.16 17.44 -2.54
C GLU A 427 -15.21 17.33 -3.76
N TRP A 428 -15.57 17.95 -4.89
CA TRP A 428 -14.67 18.01 -6.06
C TRP A 428 -13.36 18.75 -5.75
N ALA A 429 -13.47 19.90 -5.05
CA ALA A 429 -12.28 20.64 -4.63
C ALA A 429 -11.41 19.84 -3.64
N GLU A 430 -12.03 19.01 -2.79
CA GLU A 430 -11.30 18.10 -1.92
C GLU A 430 -10.50 17.04 -2.72
N LEU A 431 -11.08 16.49 -3.80
CA LEU A 431 -10.35 15.58 -4.69
C LEU A 431 -9.13 16.25 -5.32
N ASP A 432 -9.26 17.50 -5.78
CA ASP A 432 -8.14 18.26 -6.36
C ASP A 432 -7.04 18.51 -5.31
N ASN A 433 -7.41 18.87 -4.08
CA ASN A 433 -6.45 19.04 -2.98
C ASN A 433 -5.68 17.74 -2.67
N LYS A 434 -6.33 16.58 -2.83
CA LYS A 434 -5.72 15.27 -2.57
C LYS A 434 -4.64 14.89 -3.58
N ILE A 435 -4.74 15.35 -4.83
CA ILE A 435 -3.74 15.08 -5.88
C ILE A 435 -2.75 16.24 -6.09
N ALA A 436 -2.99 17.41 -5.49
CA ALA A 436 -2.21 18.62 -5.71
C ALA A 436 -0.70 18.45 -5.45
N ASN A 437 -0.33 17.67 -4.43
CA ASN A 437 1.08 17.40 -4.13
C ASN A 437 1.81 16.75 -5.31
N VAL A 438 1.20 15.77 -5.95
CA VAL A 438 1.81 15.07 -7.09
C VAL A 438 1.83 15.97 -8.32
N LEU A 439 0.71 16.66 -8.58
CA LEU A 439 0.64 17.62 -9.70
C LEU A 439 1.74 18.66 -9.62
N SER A 440 2.05 19.19 -8.42
CA SER A 440 3.12 20.19 -8.24
C SER A 440 4.53 19.65 -8.49
N LEU A 441 4.73 18.33 -8.48
CA LEU A 441 6.01 17.69 -8.81
C LEU A 441 6.16 17.46 -10.33
N LEU A 442 5.06 17.38 -11.04
CA LEU A 442 5.02 17.02 -12.46
C LEU A 442 5.02 18.23 -13.41
N GLY A 443 4.53 19.38 -12.95
CA GLY A 443 4.44 20.59 -13.79
C GLY A 443 4.18 21.88 -12.97
#